data_82ae2e5cba0c96272e7fe5a4f414f72b
#
_entry.id   82ae2e5cba0c96272e7fe5a4f414f72b
#
_cell.length_a   1.000
_cell.length_b   1.000
_cell.length_c   1.000
_cell.angle_alpha   90.00
_cell.angle_beta   90.00
_cell.angle_gamma   90.00
#
_symmetry.space_group_name_H-M   'P 1'
#
loop_
_entity.id
_entity.type
_entity.pdbx_description
1 polymer ?
#
loop_
_entity_poly.entity_id
_entity_poly.type
_entity_poly.pdbx_seq_one_letter_code
_entity_poly.pdbx_strand_id
1 'polypeptide(L)' 'MPFVYILKSIKDGRYYYGSTKDLIRRLKAHNAGKVKSTKSRRPLVLHYFEEYEVMNGARKREISFKKIGGYNWL' A
#
# COMPACT_ATOMS: atom_id res chain seq x y z
N MET A 1 -15.12 3.51 2.39
CA MET A 1 -14.23 3.91 3.50
C MET A 1 -12.78 3.92 3.03
N PRO A 2 -12.00 4.94 3.41
CA PRO A 2 -10.57 4.96 3.04
C PRO A 2 -9.76 3.88 3.75
N PHE A 3 -8.65 3.50 3.12
CA PHE A 3 -7.76 2.45 3.63
C PHE A 3 -6.32 2.93 3.58
N VAL A 4 -5.52 2.49 4.56
CA VAL A 4 -4.08 2.41 4.41
C VAL A 4 -3.74 0.96 4.13
N TYR A 5 -2.76 0.72 3.26
CA TYR A 5 -2.43 -0.64 2.85
C TYR A 5 -0.93 -0.84 2.70
N ILE A 6 -0.52 -2.09 2.84
CA ILE A 6 0.85 -2.53 2.61
C ILE A 6 0.79 -3.62 1.56
N LEU A 7 1.52 -3.43 0.46
CA LEU A 7 1.68 -4.43 -0.57
C LEU A 7 3.06 -5.05 -0.46
N LYS A 8 3.16 -6.33 -0.84
CA LYS A 8 4.45 -7.00 -0.93
C LYS A 8 4.71 -7.37 -2.38
N SER A 9 5.89 -7.03 -2.88
CA SER A 9 6.34 -7.46 -4.20
C SER A 9 6.78 -8.91 -4.15
N ILE A 10 6.20 -9.74 -5.00
CA ILE A 10 6.64 -11.13 -5.14
C ILE A 10 8.00 -11.19 -5.84
N LYS A 11 8.29 -10.19 -6.66
CA LYS A 11 9.54 -10.14 -7.42
C LYS A 11 10.77 -9.86 -6.54
N ASP A 12 10.68 -8.88 -5.63
CA ASP A 12 11.83 -8.45 -4.83
C ASP A 12 11.64 -8.58 -3.32
N GLY A 13 10.47 -8.99 -2.87
CA GLY A 13 10.16 -9.15 -1.44
C GLY A 13 10.02 -7.86 -0.66
N ARG A 14 10.07 -6.71 -1.31
CA ARG A 14 9.96 -5.42 -0.65
C ARG A 14 8.50 -5.00 -0.49
N TYR A 15 8.29 -4.05 0.41
CA TYR A 15 6.96 -3.55 0.73
C TYR A 15 6.72 -2.18 0.11
N TYR A 16 5.45 -1.91 -0.18
CA TYR A 16 4.98 -0.61 -0.64
C TYR A 16 3.82 -0.16 0.23
N TYR A 17 3.84 1.09 0.67
CA TYR A 17 2.85 1.66 1.59
C TYR A 17 2.05 2.72 0.86
N GLY A 18 0.73 2.67 0.99
CA GLY A 18 -0.14 3.64 0.34
C GLY A 18 -1.46 3.82 1.06
N SER A 19 -2.25 4.75 0.57
CA SER A 19 -3.61 4.98 1.03
C SER A 19 -4.54 5.18 -0.16
N THR A 20 -5.80 4.78 -0.02
CA THR A 20 -6.76 4.83 -1.11
C THR A 20 -8.18 4.80 -0.57
N LYS A 21 -9.12 5.30 -1.37
CA LYS A 21 -10.55 5.17 -1.07
C LYS A 21 -11.12 3.82 -1.53
N ASP A 22 -10.47 3.16 -2.49
CA ASP A 22 -10.95 1.89 -3.05
C ASP A 22 -9.78 0.91 -3.15
N LEU A 23 -9.67 0.04 -2.17
CA LEU A 23 -8.53 -0.88 -2.03
C LEU A 23 -8.45 -1.88 -3.19
N ILE A 24 -9.57 -2.47 -3.57
CA ILE A 24 -9.60 -3.48 -4.64
C ILE A 24 -9.17 -2.85 -5.97
N ARG A 25 -9.73 -1.70 -6.29
CA ARG A 25 -9.41 -0.98 -7.52
C ARG A 25 -7.93 -0.57 -7.55
N ARG A 26 -7.41 -0.10 -6.41
CA ARG A 26 -6.03 0.34 -6.31
C ARG A 26 -5.06 -0.83 -6.48
N LEU A 27 -5.37 -1.97 -5.87
CA LEU A 27 -4.55 -3.18 -6.04
C LEU A 27 -4.52 -3.63 -7.51
N LYS A 28 -5.66 -3.60 -8.18
CA LYS A 28 -5.72 -3.90 -9.62
C LYS A 28 -4.88 -2.93 -10.43
N ALA A 29 -4.89 -1.64 -10.10
CA ALA A 29 -4.08 -0.63 -10.79
C ALA A 29 -2.59 -0.91 -10.61
N HIS A 30 -2.15 -1.28 -9.42
CA HIS A 30 -0.76 -1.66 -9.19
C HIS A 30 -0.36 -2.84 -10.08
N ASN A 31 -1.16 -3.89 -10.12
CA ASN A 31 -0.84 -5.09 -10.90
C ASN A 31 -1.04 -4.91 -12.41
N ALA A 32 -1.77 -3.89 -12.82
CA ALA A 32 -1.92 -3.52 -14.23
C ALA A 32 -0.75 -2.65 -14.74
N GLY A 33 0.19 -2.29 -13.85
CA GLY A 33 1.33 -1.46 -14.22
C GLY A 33 1.00 0.02 -14.35
N LYS A 34 -0.12 0.47 -13.77
CA LYS A 34 -0.56 1.86 -13.86
C LYS A 34 0.06 2.76 -12.79
N VAL A 35 0.70 2.18 -11.79
CA VAL A 35 1.36 2.92 -10.73
C VAL A 35 2.85 2.89 -10.97
N LYS A 36 3.40 4.05 -11.30
CA LYS A 36 4.79 4.16 -11.75
C LYS A 36 5.80 3.58 -10.75
N SER A 37 5.61 3.84 -9.46
CA SER A 37 6.54 3.41 -8.43
C SER A 37 6.58 1.89 -8.21
N THR A 38 5.54 1.15 -8.63
CA THR A 38 5.47 -0.30 -8.45
C THR A 38 5.45 -1.10 -9.74
N LYS A 39 5.45 -0.40 -10.88
CA LYS A 39 5.34 -1.04 -12.19
C LYS A 39 6.39 -2.12 -12.42
N SER A 40 7.64 -1.85 -12.05
CA SER A 40 8.76 -2.79 -12.22
C SER A 40 8.84 -3.83 -11.11
N ARG A 41 7.96 -3.76 -10.11
CA ARG A 41 7.97 -4.63 -8.93
C ARG A 41 6.82 -5.62 -8.90
N ARG A 42 6.09 -5.74 -9.99
CA ARG A 42 4.95 -6.65 -10.11
C ARG A 42 5.39 -8.12 -10.13
N PRO A 43 4.58 -9.06 -9.68
CA PRO A 43 3.26 -8.87 -9.10
C PRO A 43 3.31 -8.44 -7.64
N LEU A 44 2.26 -7.74 -7.21
CA LEU A 44 2.11 -7.24 -5.86
C LEU A 44 0.91 -7.91 -5.22
N VAL A 45 1.06 -8.31 -3.96
CA VAL A 45 -0.03 -8.90 -3.18
C VAL A 45 -0.32 -8.04 -1.97
N LEU A 46 -1.58 -8.05 -1.54
CA LEU A 46 -1.98 -7.33 -0.34
C LEU A 46 -1.43 -8.05 0.87
N HIS A 47 -0.58 -7.36 1.65
CA HIS A 47 0.05 -7.91 2.84
C HIS A 47 -0.72 -7.54 4.10
N TYR A 48 -1.24 -6.28 4.16
CA TYR A 48 -1.93 -5.76 5.32
C TYR A 48 -2.75 -4.53 4.94
N PHE A 49 -3.84 -4.30 5.63
CA PHE A 49 -4.61 -3.06 5.46
C PHE A 49 -5.34 -2.69 6.74
N GLU A 50 -5.67 -1.39 6.85
CA GLU A 50 -6.52 -0.84 7.90
C GLU A 50 -7.55 0.08 7.25
N GLU A 51 -8.77 0.06 7.79
CA GLU A 51 -9.85 0.91 7.30
C GLU A 51 -10.02 2.12 8.20
N TYR A 52 -10.31 3.28 7.60
CA TYR A 52 -10.52 4.52 8.32
C TYR A 52 -11.81 5.19 7.87
N GLU A 53 -12.38 6.04 8.72
CA GLU A 53 -13.59 6.79 8.37
C GLU A 53 -13.29 7.91 7.39
N VAL A 54 -12.13 8.55 7.51
CA VAL A 54 -11.71 9.67 6.67
C VAL A 54 -10.32 9.44 6.11
N MET A 55 -10.06 10.03 4.94
CA MET A 55 -8.78 9.87 4.25
C MET A 55 -7.59 10.42 5.04
N ASN A 56 -7.79 11.47 5.82
CA ASN A 56 -6.73 12.02 6.68
C ASN A 56 -6.18 10.98 7.65
N GLY A 57 -7.04 10.15 8.24
CA GLY A 57 -6.61 9.09 9.13
C GLY A 57 -5.72 8.06 8.42
N ALA A 58 -6.15 7.63 7.24
CA ALA A 58 -5.38 6.69 6.43
C ALA A 58 -4.01 7.27 6.02
N ARG A 59 -3.97 8.54 5.61
CA ARG A 59 -2.72 9.19 5.21
C ARG A 59 -1.75 9.36 6.37
N LYS A 60 -2.26 9.72 7.55
CA LYS A 60 -1.42 9.82 8.74
C LYS A 60 -0.80 8.47 9.09
N ARG A 61 -1.57 7.41 8.97
CA ARG A 61 -1.07 6.06 9.23
C ARG A 61 -0.02 5.64 8.20
N GLU A 62 -0.24 5.97 6.94
CA GLU A 62 0.73 5.73 5.88
C GLU A 62 2.07 6.40 6.18
N ILE A 63 2.04 7.65 6.59
CA ILE A 63 3.24 8.41 6.95
C ILE A 63 3.92 7.76 8.17
N SER A 64 3.13 7.33 9.14
CA SER A 64 3.64 6.65 10.33
C SER A 64 4.42 5.38 9.97
N PHE A 65 3.90 4.55 9.06
CA PHE A 65 4.60 3.36 8.58
C PHE A 65 5.96 3.72 7.96
N LYS A 66 5.99 4.76 7.15
CA LYS A 66 7.22 5.19 6.48
C LYS A 66 8.26 5.73 7.45
N LYS A 67 7.82 6.44 8.49
CA LYS A 67 8.70 7.02 9.51
C LYS A 67 9.42 5.97 10.35
N ILE A 68 8.75 4.87 10.66
CA ILE A 68 9.34 3.82 11.50
C ILE A 68 10.09 2.78 10.68
N GLY A 69 10.40 3.09 9.42
CA GLY A 69 11.16 2.20 8.56
C GLY A 69 10.35 1.07 7.96
N GLY A 70 9.05 1.24 7.87
CA GLY A 70 8.16 0.34 7.15
C GLY A 70 8.16 -1.09 7.66
N TYR A 71 8.93 -1.96 7.03
CA TYR A 71 8.89 -3.40 7.33
C TYR A 71 9.24 -3.76 8.78
N ASN A 72 9.93 -2.91 9.50
CA ASN A 72 10.23 -3.16 10.93
C ASN A 72 8.97 -3.16 11.79
N TRP A 73 7.91 -2.59 11.28
CA TRP A 73 6.62 -2.58 11.94
C TRP A 73 6.01 -3.99 12.01
N LEU A 74 6.32 -4.82 11.05
CA LEU A 74 5.80 -6.17 10.97
C LEU A 74 6.61 -7.14 11.83
#